data_eba84ec649e7dbc4d0ac6a6d4677514d
#
_entry.id   eba84ec649e7dbc4d0ac6a6d4677514d
#
_cell.length_a   1.000
_cell.length_b   1.000
_cell.length_c   1.000
_cell.angle_alpha   90.00
_cell.angle_beta   90.00
_cell.angle_gamma   90.00
#
_symmetry.space_group_name_H-M   'P 1'
#
loop_
_entity.id
_entity.type
_entity.pdbx_description
1 polymer ?
#
loop_
_entity_poly.entity_id
_entity_poly.type
_entity_poly.pdbx_seq_one_letter_code
_entity_poly.pdbx_strand_id
1 'polypeptide(L)'
;MSVLGGCGTTDTETTTGVQSTEAAASGSEMQSESLVGEVTAVGDDTITVQTGGQQAPRDGEKTTESTEDAKETEVKVTADTVVVKQSGGPGNGGGPGGGESAGVDSYDAVTEFSEDTEEEGKTYTSTGTDENAVHVLNGATVMLKDSTVTRTSSESKGGDNSSFYGVGAALLDTDGTLYVSNADIDTDASGAAGIFAYGDGVVYAADSNITTTQDTSGGIHAAGGGTVYAWDLNVETSGASAAAIRSDRDGGTMVVDGGSYTSNGTGSPAVYSTADIAVNNADLTANGSEAVCIEGLNSLHLFDTDLTGNMGDDEQNDCTWNVILYQSMSGDSEVGNSTFEMDGGTLTAKNGGMFYTTNTESTFVLSNVDISYADDNAFFLRCTGNNNKRGWGQAGANGADCLFGANDQEMQGDIIWDSISKLDFYMTGSTLTGAVVDDETCAGNGGDGYCNLYIDKDSTWIVTGDSTLSSLSCEGTIQDADGNTVTIKGTDGTIYIEGNGSCTITVDSYSDTADMSKAPAESSWSDYEVERPANL
;
A
#
# COMPACT_ATOMS: atom_id res chain seq x y z
N MET A 1 -21.55 -21.24 5.09
CA MET A 1 -22.83 -21.89 4.79
C MET A 1 -23.98 -20.92 5.03
N SER A 2 -24.62 -20.55 3.95
CA SER A 2 -25.97 -19.93 3.84
C SER A 2 -26.11 -18.46 4.25
N VAL A 3 -26.63 -17.61 3.46
CA VAL A 3 -27.38 -17.49 2.20
C VAL A 3 -28.37 -16.33 2.35
N LEU A 4 -28.45 -15.51 1.29
CA LEU A 4 -29.56 -14.70 0.81
C LEU A 4 -29.96 -13.48 1.64
N GLY A 5 -30.03 -12.30 1.11
CA GLY A 5 -30.56 -11.83 -0.17
C GLY A 5 -31.65 -10.84 0.11
N GLY A 6 -31.57 -9.63 -0.37
CA GLY A 6 -32.66 -8.68 -0.24
C GLY A 6 -32.31 -7.37 -0.94
N CYS A 7 -32.72 -7.26 -2.19
CA CYS A 7 -32.76 -6.03 -2.97
C CYS A 7 -33.73 -5.03 -2.31
N GLY A 8 -33.25 -3.84 -1.98
CA GLY A 8 -34.07 -2.71 -1.58
C GLY A 8 -33.37 -1.43 -1.99
N THR A 9 -33.87 -0.84 -3.08
CA THR A 9 -33.49 0.49 -3.53
C THR A 9 -33.91 1.54 -2.51
N THR A 10 -32.95 2.21 -1.90
CA THR A 10 -33.18 3.51 -1.24
C THR A 10 -32.00 4.41 -1.58
N ASP A 11 -32.34 5.58 -2.10
CA ASP A 11 -31.40 6.66 -2.42
C ASP A 11 -30.50 6.94 -1.22
N THR A 12 -29.20 6.74 -1.40
CA THR A 12 -28.20 7.01 -0.37
C THR A 12 -27.63 8.39 -0.62
N GLU A 13 -27.80 9.28 0.33
CA GLU A 13 -27.20 10.61 0.33
C GLU A 13 -25.67 10.48 0.38
N THR A 14 -25.01 11.18 -0.51
CA THR A 14 -23.56 11.12 -0.68
C THR A 14 -22.92 12.26 0.10
N THR A 15 -22.04 11.95 1.03
CA THR A 15 -21.22 12.94 1.74
C THR A 15 -19.95 13.21 0.94
N THR A 16 -19.60 14.48 0.76
CA THR A 16 -18.42 14.91 0.01
C THR A 16 -17.50 15.70 0.93
N GLY A 17 -16.24 15.30 1.00
CA GLY A 17 -15.20 16.02 1.74
C GLY A 17 -14.44 16.98 0.81
N VAL A 18 -14.03 18.13 1.33
CA VAL A 18 -13.25 19.12 0.58
C VAL A 18 -12.01 19.50 1.37
N GLN A 19 -10.86 19.27 0.79
CA GLN A 19 -9.57 19.69 1.32
C GLN A 19 -9.06 20.91 0.53
N SER A 20 -8.71 22.00 1.20
CA SER A 20 -8.13 23.18 0.56
C SER A 20 -6.77 23.50 1.14
N THR A 21 -5.75 23.64 0.28
CA THR A 21 -4.44 24.17 0.65
C THR A 21 -4.33 25.61 0.16
N GLU A 22 -4.22 26.60 1.04
CA GLU A 22 -3.88 27.97 0.66
C GLU A 22 -2.35 28.14 0.59
N ALA A 23 -1.82 28.32 -0.60
CA ALA A 23 -0.44 28.70 -0.80
C ALA A 23 -0.27 30.22 -0.57
N ALA A 24 0.14 30.62 0.64
CA ALA A 24 0.61 31.97 0.90
C ALA A 24 2.15 31.97 0.89
N ALA A 25 2.73 32.73 -0.04
CA ALA A 25 4.18 32.94 -0.11
C ALA A 25 4.67 33.69 1.13
N SER A 26 5.28 33.01 2.06
CA SER A 26 6.39 33.37 2.96
C SER A 26 6.38 32.47 4.19
N GLY A 27 7.37 31.58 4.32
CA GLY A 27 7.94 30.96 5.52
C GLY A 27 7.02 30.81 6.73
N SER A 28 6.05 29.92 6.70
CA SER A 28 5.35 29.38 7.86
C SER A 28 4.65 28.09 7.45
N GLU A 29 4.64 27.12 8.34
CA GLU A 29 4.03 25.80 8.24
C GLU A 29 2.72 25.78 7.44
N MET A 30 2.65 24.91 6.42
CA MET A 30 1.41 24.66 5.70
C MET A 30 0.48 23.86 6.61
N GLN A 31 -0.56 24.51 7.15
CA GLN A 31 -1.70 23.80 7.74
C GLN A 31 -2.68 23.49 6.62
N SER A 32 -2.93 22.23 6.35
CA SER A 32 -4.04 21.79 5.52
C SER A 32 -5.33 21.88 6.34
N GLU A 33 -6.33 22.60 5.85
CA GLU A 33 -7.66 22.58 6.44
C GLU A 33 -8.55 21.64 5.62
N SER A 34 -9.10 20.61 6.25
CA SER A 34 -10.09 19.73 5.65
C SER A 34 -11.51 20.12 6.12
N LEU A 35 -12.47 20.10 5.20
CA LEU A 35 -13.88 20.32 5.48
C LEU A 35 -14.69 19.16 4.96
N VAL A 36 -15.39 18.46 5.84
CA VAL A 36 -16.24 17.31 5.51
C VAL A 36 -17.72 17.69 5.63
N GLY A 37 -18.50 17.45 4.58
CA GLY A 37 -19.93 17.78 4.57
C GLY A 37 -20.58 17.47 3.21
N GLU A 38 -21.86 17.75 3.10
CA GLU A 38 -22.61 17.60 1.85
C GLU A 38 -22.38 18.82 0.94
N VAL A 39 -22.01 18.60 -0.33
CA VAL A 39 -21.93 19.67 -1.33
C VAL A 39 -23.34 20.03 -1.76
N THR A 40 -23.80 21.22 -1.37
CA THR A 40 -25.16 21.73 -1.67
C THR A 40 -25.21 22.62 -2.91
N ALA A 41 -24.09 23.18 -3.32
CA ALA A 41 -24.00 23.98 -4.55
C ALA A 41 -22.58 23.96 -5.15
N VAL A 42 -22.49 24.02 -6.49
CA VAL A 42 -21.25 24.14 -7.26
C VAL A 42 -21.33 25.38 -8.12
N GLY A 43 -20.40 26.34 -7.92
CA GLY A 43 -20.20 27.54 -8.74
C GLY A 43 -19.03 27.37 -9.71
N ASP A 44 -18.69 28.44 -10.42
CA ASP A 44 -17.61 28.42 -11.43
C ASP A 44 -16.22 28.24 -10.80
N ASP A 45 -16.01 28.74 -9.57
CA ASP A 45 -14.77 28.69 -8.82
C ASP A 45 -14.98 28.46 -7.30
N THR A 46 -16.18 28.04 -6.91
CA THR A 46 -16.56 27.80 -5.51
C THR A 46 -17.45 26.57 -5.39
N ILE A 47 -17.37 25.90 -4.23
CA ILE A 47 -18.33 24.88 -3.80
C ILE A 47 -18.90 25.28 -2.45
N THR A 48 -20.19 25.03 -2.22
CA THR A 48 -20.81 25.20 -0.90
C THR A 48 -20.94 23.85 -0.23
N VAL A 49 -20.38 23.74 0.96
CA VAL A 49 -20.39 22.51 1.78
C VAL A 49 -21.23 22.77 3.02
N GLN A 50 -22.22 21.94 3.25
CA GLN A 50 -23.04 21.94 4.46
C GLN A 50 -22.45 20.95 5.47
N THR A 51 -22.00 21.47 6.61
CA THR A 51 -21.49 20.67 7.74
C THR A 51 -22.51 20.73 8.89
N GLY A 52 -22.69 19.62 9.61
CA GLY A 52 -23.71 19.52 10.66
C GLY A 52 -25.12 19.35 10.07
N GLY A 53 -25.99 18.63 10.73
CA GLY A 53 -27.34 18.34 10.29
C GLY A 53 -27.75 16.94 10.78
N GLN A 54 -29.06 16.72 10.97
CA GLN A 54 -29.55 15.46 11.50
C GLN A 54 -29.28 14.30 10.52
N GLN A 55 -28.61 13.28 10.98
CA GLN A 55 -28.70 11.96 10.35
C GLN A 55 -30.15 11.48 10.41
N ALA A 56 -30.66 10.97 9.29
CA ALA A 56 -31.98 10.35 9.25
C ALA A 56 -32.07 9.22 10.29
N PRO A 57 -33.17 9.11 11.07
CA PRO A 57 -33.29 8.10 12.12
C PRO A 57 -33.27 6.69 11.51
N ARG A 58 -32.40 5.84 12.03
CA ARG A 58 -32.49 4.40 11.81
C ARG A 58 -33.74 3.88 12.53
N ASP A 59 -34.49 3.03 11.85
CA ASP A 59 -35.74 2.45 12.39
C ASP A 59 -35.52 1.84 13.78
N GLY A 60 -36.10 2.47 14.78
CA GLY A 60 -36.29 1.88 16.11
C GLY A 60 -35.79 2.64 17.33
N GLU A 61 -35.06 3.76 17.23
CA GLU A 61 -34.58 4.51 18.39
C GLU A 61 -35.19 5.91 18.51
N LYS A 62 -35.56 6.26 19.76
CA LYS A 62 -36.07 7.56 20.13
C LYS A 62 -34.92 8.55 20.23
N THR A 63 -35.04 9.66 19.49
CA THR A 63 -34.17 10.83 19.47
C THR A 63 -33.80 11.33 20.86
N THR A 64 -32.47 11.49 21.07
CA THR A 64 -31.91 12.47 22.00
C THR A 64 -31.28 13.58 21.15
N GLU A 65 -31.62 14.80 21.46
CA GLU A 65 -31.27 16.02 20.76
C GLU A 65 -29.75 16.21 20.70
N SER A 66 -29.17 16.32 19.47
CA SER A 66 -27.91 17.03 19.28
C SER A 66 -28.21 18.32 18.52
N THR A 67 -28.01 19.43 19.18
CA THR A 67 -28.17 20.78 18.65
C THR A 67 -26.82 21.30 18.15
N GLU A 68 -26.43 20.96 16.92
CA GLU A 68 -25.58 21.84 16.14
C GLU A 68 -26.33 22.20 14.87
N ASP A 69 -26.57 23.51 14.68
CA ASP A 69 -27.23 24.03 13.51
C ASP A 69 -26.37 23.73 12.28
N ALA A 70 -26.98 23.23 11.21
CA ALA A 70 -26.33 23.03 9.92
C ALA A 70 -25.64 24.32 9.46
N LYS A 71 -24.34 24.26 9.19
CA LYS A 71 -23.55 25.41 8.77
C LYS A 71 -23.15 25.25 7.31
N GLU A 72 -23.53 26.19 6.46
CA GLU A 72 -23.02 26.27 5.09
C GLU A 72 -21.70 27.05 5.08
N THR A 73 -20.69 26.46 4.42
CA THR A 73 -19.39 27.07 4.20
C THR A 73 -19.08 27.07 2.72
N GLU A 74 -18.79 28.26 2.16
CA GLU A 74 -18.35 28.39 0.78
C GLU A 74 -16.83 28.21 0.71
N VAL A 75 -16.38 27.26 -0.10
CA VAL A 75 -14.97 26.92 -0.30
C VAL A 75 -14.56 27.34 -1.71
N LYS A 76 -13.50 28.11 -1.83
CA LYS A 76 -12.96 28.53 -3.13
C LYS A 76 -12.13 27.37 -3.72
N VAL A 77 -12.49 26.97 -4.94
CA VAL A 77 -11.77 25.94 -5.69
C VAL A 77 -10.56 26.58 -6.40
N THR A 78 -9.38 26.04 -6.17
CA THR A 78 -8.13 26.42 -6.82
C THR A 78 -7.51 25.20 -7.51
N ALA A 79 -6.40 25.37 -8.23
CA ALA A 79 -5.67 24.24 -8.82
C ALA A 79 -5.14 23.25 -7.76
N ASP A 80 -5.03 23.69 -6.51
CA ASP A 80 -4.54 22.90 -5.38
C ASP A 80 -5.69 22.38 -4.49
N THR A 81 -6.95 22.53 -4.91
CA THR A 81 -8.11 22.04 -4.16
C THR A 81 -8.43 20.64 -4.62
N VAL A 82 -8.34 19.69 -3.71
CA VAL A 82 -8.76 18.30 -3.94
C VAL A 82 -10.18 18.12 -3.40
N VAL A 83 -11.10 17.70 -4.25
CA VAL A 83 -12.47 17.35 -3.86
C VAL A 83 -12.61 15.84 -3.94
N VAL A 84 -12.70 15.19 -2.79
CA VAL A 84 -12.88 13.73 -2.71
C VAL A 84 -14.34 13.43 -2.41
N LYS A 85 -14.96 12.62 -3.23
CA LYS A 85 -16.30 12.11 -2.97
C LYS A 85 -16.18 10.88 -2.05
N GLN A 86 -16.48 11.05 -0.79
CA GLN A 86 -16.63 9.94 0.12
C GLN A 86 -18.01 9.29 -0.14
N SER A 87 -18.06 8.18 -0.86
CA SER A 87 -19.25 7.37 -0.95
C SER A 87 -19.34 6.55 0.34
N GLY A 88 -20.26 6.91 1.20
CA GLY A 88 -20.66 6.02 2.28
C GLY A 88 -21.22 4.73 1.65
N GLY A 89 -20.43 3.67 1.57
CA GLY A 89 -20.92 2.37 1.19
C GLY A 89 -21.92 1.88 2.24
N PRO A 90 -23.00 1.16 1.84
CA PRO A 90 -23.83 0.48 2.81
C PRO A 90 -22.98 -0.61 3.46
N GLY A 91 -22.69 -0.47 4.74
CA GLY A 91 -22.08 -1.53 5.52
C GLY A 91 -22.91 -2.78 5.42
N ASN A 92 -22.36 -3.81 4.83
CA ASN A 92 -22.53 -5.20 5.23
C ASN A 92 -21.84 -6.13 4.24
N GLY A 93 -20.69 -6.54 4.60
CA GLY A 93 -19.97 -7.66 4.04
C GLY A 93 -18.83 -7.93 5.01
N GLY A 94 -19.08 -8.79 5.99
CA GLY A 94 -18.13 -9.06 7.04
C GLY A 94 -16.84 -9.67 6.50
N GLY A 95 -15.81 -8.83 6.37
CA GLY A 95 -14.47 -9.23 6.67
C GLY A 95 -14.27 -9.10 8.20
N PRO A 96 -13.36 -9.78 8.84
CA PRO A 96 -13.10 -9.56 10.25
C PRO A 96 -12.53 -8.15 10.43
N GLY A 97 -13.32 -7.23 11.01
CA GLY A 97 -12.84 -5.95 11.48
C GLY A 97 -13.47 -4.67 10.93
N GLY A 98 -14.76 -4.58 10.74
CA GLY A 98 -15.42 -3.33 10.37
C GLY A 98 -16.30 -2.77 11.50
N GLY A 99 -15.69 -2.30 12.60
CA GLY A 99 -16.33 -1.47 13.61
C GLY A 99 -15.53 -0.20 13.77
N GLU A 100 -16.17 0.97 13.89
CA GLU A 100 -15.47 2.16 14.35
C GLU A 100 -14.80 1.82 15.69
N SER A 101 -13.47 1.69 15.67
CA SER A 101 -12.69 1.52 16.88
C SER A 101 -12.80 2.82 17.67
N ALA A 102 -13.37 2.75 18.86
CA ALA A 102 -13.58 3.92 19.72
C ALA A 102 -12.28 4.45 20.35
N GLY A 103 -11.12 4.08 19.81
CA GLY A 103 -9.82 4.36 20.40
C GLY A 103 -9.57 3.51 21.67
N VAL A 104 -8.38 3.59 22.20
CA VAL A 104 -7.97 2.91 23.42
C VAL A 104 -7.74 3.94 24.50
N ASP A 105 -8.57 3.93 25.55
CA ASP A 105 -8.44 4.87 26.68
C ASP A 105 -7.27 4.50 27.62
N SER A 106 -6.86 3.24 27.66
CA SER A 106 -5.78 2.72 28.49
C SER A 106 -5.31 1.36 28.01
N TYR A 107 -4.06 1.04 28.30
CA TYR A 107 -3.48 -0.28 28.02
C TYR A 107 -3.34 -1.09 29.30
N ASP A 108 -3.55 -2.39 29.22
CA ASP A 108 -3.18 -3.34 30.26
C ASP A 108 -1.78 -3.87 29.94
N ALA A 109 -0.82 -3.70 30.83
CA ALA A 109 0.55 -4.18 30.64
C ALA A 109 1.11 -4.77 31.94
N VAL A 110 1.89 -5.86 31.81
CA VAL A 110 2.57 -6.47 32.96
C VAL A 110 3.66 -5.55 33.50
N THR A 111 4.36 -4.89 32.59
CA THR A 111 5.43 -3.95 32.95
C THR A 111 5.20 -2.64 32.22
N GLU A 112 5.05 -1.56 32.97
CA GLU A 112 4.99 -0.20 32.44
C GLU A 112 6.26 0.55 32.81
N PHE A 113 6.86 1.23 31.83
CA PHE A 113 7.98 2.12 32.00
C PHE A 113 7.53 3.56 31.72
N SER A 114 7.39 4.34 32.75
CA SER A 114 7.02 5.77 32.70
C SER A 114 8.15 6.70 33.12
N GLU A 115 9.34 6.16 33.33
CA GLU A 115 10.59 6.88 33.71
C GLU A 115 11.75 6.23 32.96
N ASP A 116 12.81 7.02 32.70
CA ASP A 116 14.02 6.53 32.04
C ASP A 116 14.57 5.29 32.73
N THR A 117 14.78 4.23 32.00
CA THR A 117 15.14 2.93 32.54
C THR A 117 16.10 2.18 31.63
N GLU A 118 17.10 1.53 32.21
CA GLU A 118 18.01 0.61 31.52
C GLU A 118 17.95 -0.75 32.20
N GLU A 119 17.62 -1.81 31.41
CA GLU A 119 17.48 -3.17 31.88
C GLU A 119 18.26 -4.13 30.98
N GLU A 120 19.02 -5.04 31.57
CA GLU A 120 19.83 -6.05 30.89
C GLU A 120 19.52 -7.45 31.43
N GLY A 121 19.40 -8.44 30.52
CA GLY A 121 19.20 -9.84 30.85
C GLY A 121 17.87 -10.14 31.55
N LYS A 122 16.83 -9.38 31.28
CA LYS A 122 15.51 -9.52 31.93
C LYS A 122 14.57 -10.42 31.13
N THR A 123 13.60 -10.97 31.85
CA THR A 123 12.50 -11.73 31.27
C THR A 123 11.19 -11.03 31.58
N TYR A 124 10.42 -10.74 30.54
CA TYR A 124 9.08 -10.17 30.60
C TYR A 124 8.08 -11.20 30.08
N THR A 125 7.04 -11.50 30.85
CA THR A 125 6.05 -12.49 30.45
C THR A 125 4.64 -11.96 30.70
N SER A 126 3.82 -11.96 29.67
CA SER A 126 2.41 -11.63 29.74
C SER A 126 1.56 -12.82 29.32
N THR A 127 0.47 -13.08 30.05
CA THR A 127 -0.48 -14.16 29.78
C THR A 127 -1.94 -13.72 29.87
N GLY A 128 -2.17 -12.44 30.15
CA GLY A 128 -3.54 -11.87 30.22
C GLY A 128 -4.19 -11.71 28.85
N THR A 129 -5.50 -11.52 28.84
CA THR A 129 -6.22 -11.20 27.61
C THR A 129 -5.89 -9.77 27.20
N ASP A 130 -5.46 -9.60 25.93
CA ASP A 130 -5.16 -8.28 25.34
C ASP A 130 -4.15 -7.44 26.14
N GLU A 131 -3.30 -8.10 26.94
CA GLU A 131 -2.31 -7.50 27.84
C GLU A 131 -0.94 -7.42 27.16
N ASN A 132 -0.30 -6.26 27.18
CA ASN A 132 1.07 -6.08 26.70
C ASN A 132 2.10 -6.65 27.70
N ALA A 133 3.22 -7.20 27.25
CA ALA A 133 4.27 -7.63 28.18
C ALA A 133 5.07 -6.42 28.70
N VAL A 134 5.34 -5.46 27.82
CA VAL A 134 5.99 -4.18 28.16
C VAL A 134 5.25 -3.05 27.44
N HIS A 135 5.02 -1.95 28.17
CA HIS A 135 4.50 -0.70 27.64
C HIS A 135 5.39 0.47 28.09
N VAL A 136 5.90 1.24 27.13
CA VAL A 136 6.68 2.46 27.33
C VAL A 136 5.77 3.67 27.09
N LEU A 137 5.78 4.62 28.04
CA LEU A 137 4.85 5.74 28.06
C LEU A 137 5.41 6.96 28.79
N ASN A 138 4.70 8.10 28.71
CA ASN A 138 5.02 9.36 29.39
C ASN A 138 6.40 9.95 29.03
N GLY A 139 6.84 9.80 27.79
CA GLY A 139 8.11 10.32 27.31
C GLY A 139 9.34 9.60 27.87
N ALA A 140 9.19 8.41 28.45
CA ALA A 140 10.29 7.65 29.02
C ALA A 140 11.26 7.16 27.95
N THR A 141 12.56 7.18 28.25
CA THR A 141 13.60 6.51 27.45
C THR A 141 13.95 5.18 28.08
N VAL A 142 13.65 4.10 27.40
CA VAL A 142 13.84 2.73 27.91
C VAL A 142 14.83 1.96 27.06
N MET A 143 15.78 1.29 27.70
CA MET A 143 16.75 0.41 27.04
C MET A 143 16.58 -1.02 27.56
N LEU A 144 16.23 -1.95 26.65
CA LEU A 144 16.11 -3.39 26.91
C LEU A 144 17.19 -4.13 26.14
N LYS A 145 18.13 -4.71 26.87
CA LYS A 145 19.26 -5.43 26.29
C LYS A 145 19.31 -6.87 26.77
N ASP A 146 19.67 -7.79 25.86
CA ASP A 146 19.82 -9.23 26.17
C ASP A 146 18.57 -9.80 26.87
N SER A 147 17.38 -9.34 26.48
CA SER A 147 16.12 -9.61 27.17
C SER A 147 15.31 -10.70 26.47
N THR A 148 14.50 -11.42 27.25
CA THR A 148 13.50 -12.36 26.71
C THR A 148 12.11 -11.83 26.97
N VAL A 149 11.29 -11.71 25.93
CA VAL A 149 9.90 -11.23 26.03
C VAL A 149 8.98 -12.33 25.52
N THR A 150 8.04 -12.76 26.35
CA THR A 150 7.07 -13.81 25.98
C THR A 150 5.65 -13.29 26.19
N ARG A 151 4.84 -13.36 25.15
CA ARG A 151 3.44 -12.97 25.17
C ARG A 151 2.56 -14.14 24.72
N THR A 152 1.77 -14.70 25.61
CA THR A 152 0.89 -15.83 25.30
C THR A 152 -0.53 -15.58 25.81
N SER A 153 -1.55 -15.90 25.01
CA SER A 153 -2.95 -15.87 25.47
C SER A 153 -3.87 -16.62 24.50
N SER A 154 -4.63 -17.57 25.02
CA SER A 154 -5.70 -18.23 24.27
C SER A 154 -7.00 -17.41 24.21
N GLU A 155 -7.12 -16.36 24.99
CA GLU A 155 -8.33 -15.55 25.13
C GLU A 155 -8.28 -14.27 24.30
N SER A 156 -7.10 -13.81 23.90
CA SER A 156 -6.94 -12.65 23.02
C SER A 156 -7.54 -12.93 21.65
N LYS A 157 -8.20 -11.92 21.07
CA LYS A 157 -8.95 -12.05 19.81
C LYS A 157 -8.26 -11.34 18.63
N GLY A 158 -7.32 -10.46 18.90
CA GLY A 158 -6.83 -9.53 17.89
C GLY A 158 -7.90 -8.52 17.45
N GLY A 159 -7.81 -8.07 16.21
CA GLY A 159 -8.74 -7.11 15.61
C GLY A 159 -8.24 -5.67 15.68
N ASP A 160 -9.16 -4.70 15.48
CA ASP A 160 -8.84 -3.29 15.29
C ASP A 160 -7.98 -2.69 16.39
N ASN A 161 -8.30 -2.97 17.68
CA ASN A 161 -7.51 -2.43 18.77
C ASN A 161 -6.06 -2.94 18.79
N SER A 162 -5.84 -4.18 18.39
CA SER A 162 -4.48 -4.73 18.27
C SER A 162 -3.75 -4.17 17.05
N SER A 163 -4.43 -4.08 15.92
CA SER A 163 -3.83 -3.62 14.66
C SER A 163 -3.58 -2.12 14.66
N PHE A 164 -4.51 -1.31 15.19
CA PHE A 164 -4.44 0.15 15.08
C PHE A 164 -3.77 0.83 16.27
N TYR A 165 -3.75 0.18 17.45
CA TYR A 165 -3.28 0.80 18.69
C TYR A 165 -2.25 -0.04 19.45
N GLY A 166 -1.92 -1.25 18.99
CA GLY A 166 -0.92 -2.11 19.63
C GLY A 166 -1.36 -2.81 20.91
N VAL A 167 -2.68 -2.93 21.14
CA VAL A 167 -3.21 -3.68 22.29
C VAL A 167 -2.77 -5.14 22.21
N GLY A 168 -2.14 -5.64 23.26
CA GLY A 168 -1.66 -7.02 23.35
C GLY A 168 -0.33 -7.29 22.67
N ALA A 169 0.37 -6.30 22.11
CA ALA A 169 1.73 -6.45 21.59
C ALA A 169 2.72 -6.88 22.70
N ALA A 170 3.78 -7.58 22.33
CA ALA A 170 4.81 -7.95 23.28
C ALA A 170 5.55 -6.71 23.80
N LEU A 171 6.02 -5.86 22.91
CA LEU A 171 6.61 -4.55 23.22
C LEU A 171 5.76 -3.46 22.57
N LEU A 172 5.25 -2.53 23.37
CA LEU A 172 4.49 -1.37 22.91
C LEU A 172 5.18 -0.09 23.39
N ASP A 173 5.34 0.86 22.48
CA ASP A 173 5.73 2.24 22.79
C ASP A 173 4.68 3.21 22.24
N THR A 174 4.11 4.07 23.08
CA THR A 174 3.03 4.97 22.67
C THR A 174 3.44 6.44 22.61
N ASP A 175 4.40 6.88 23.41
CA ASP A 175 4.87 8.26 23.46
C ASP A 175 6.27 8.39 24.08
N GLY A 176 7.03 7.29 24.12
CA GLY A 176 8.40 7.23 24.64
C GLY A 176 9.46 7.03 23.57
N THR A 177 10.59 6.50 24.01
CA THR A 177 11.66 6.00 23.16
C THR A 177 12.15 4.66 23.68
N LEU A 178 11.95 3.60 22.91
CA LEU A 178 12.34 2.25 23.27
C LEU A 178 13.55 1.80 22.43
N TYR A 179 14.64 1.45 23.11
CA TYR A 179 15.80 0.79 22.52
C TYR A 179 15.78 -0.69 22.88
N VAL A 180 15.83 -1.58 21.86
CA VAL A 180 15.83 -3.03 22.03
C VAL A 180 17.01 -3.64 21.29
N SER A 181 17.86 -4.41 21.99
CA SER A 181 18.97 -5.11 21.33
C SER A 181 19.23 -6.50 21.92
N ASN A 182 19.64 -7.43 21.06
CA ASN A 182 19.89 -8.83 21.40
C ASN A 182 18.72 -9.48 22.17
N ALA A 183 17.48 -9.16 21.81
CA ALA A 183 16.30 -9.69 22.47
C ALA A 183 15.72 -10.90 21.71
N ASP A 184 15.16 -11.84 22.50
CA ASP A 184 14.28 -12.90 21.97
C ASP A 184 12.84 -12.56 22.34
N ILE A 185 11.99 -12.35 21.31
CA ILE A 185 10.60 -11.91 21.46
C ILE A 185 9.69 -12.95 20.82
N ASP A 186 8.92 -13.65 21.66
CA ASP A 186 8.03 -14.73 21.23
C ASP A 186 6.57 -14.38 21.57
N THR A 187 5.67 -14.47 20.57
CA THR A 187 4.24 -14.28 20.78
C THR A 187 3.41 -15.48 20.30
N ASP A 188 2.46 -15.89 21.14
CA ASP A 188 1.45 -16.90 20.86
C ASP A 188 0.08 -16.41 21.39
N ALA A 189 -0.39 -15.30 20.80
CA ALA A 189 -1.67 -14.71 21.10
C ALA A 189 -2.18 -13.92 19.89
N SER A 190 -3.46 -14.01 19.56
CA SER A 190 -4.04 -13.26 18.44
C SER A 190 -3.89 -11.75 18.66
N GLY A 191 -3.41 -11.04 17.63
CA GLY A 191 -3.16 -9.60 17.67
C GLY A 191 -1.88 -9.18 18.41
N ALA A 192 -1.06 -10.14 18.85
CA ALA A 192 0.17 -9.85 19.60
C ALA A 192 1.34 -9.60 18.66
N ALA A 193 1.48 -8.38 18.16
CA ALA A 193 2.68 -7.98 17.44
C ALA A 193 3.94 -8.13 18.31
N GLY A 194 5.09 -8.41 17.70
CA GLY A 194 6.36 -8.49 18.41
C GLY A 194 6.78 -7.13 18.97
N ILE A 195 6.90 -6.14 18.10
CA ILE A 195 7.21 -4.74 18.45
C ILE A 195 6.14 -3.84 17.82
N PHE A 196 5.64 -2.87 18.57
CA PHE A 196 4.65 -1.91 18.10
C PHE A 196 5.01 -0.48 18.53
N ALA A 197 5.15 0.43 17.58
CA ALA A 197 5.24 1.87 17.81
C ALA A 197 3.90 2.53 17.46
N TYR A 198 3.32 3.26 18.39
CA TYR A 198 2.06 3.98 18.19
C TYR A 198 2.18 5.44 18.60
N GLY A 199 1.54 6.33 17.83
CA GLY A 199 1.49 7.76 18.17
C GLY A 199 2.87 8.42 18.11
N ASP A 200 3.27 9.03 19.22
CA ASP A 200 4.60 9.65 19.35
C ASP A 200 5.70 8.64 19.76
N GLY A 201 5.39 7.35 19.84
CA GLY A 201 6.33 6.29 20.20
C GLY A 201 7.41 6.07 19.14
N VAL A 202 8.68 5.95 19.58
CA VAL A 202 9.85 5.73 18.72
C VAL A 202 10.62 4.50 19.19
N VAL A 203 10.69 3.48 18.34
CA VAL A 203 11.43 2.24 18.63
C VAL A 203 12.68 2.14 17.78
N TYR A 204 13.81 1.86 18.43
CA TYR A 204 15.09 1.49 17.86
C TYR A 204 15.34 0.02 18.22
N ALA A 205 15.34 -0.89 17.23
CA ALA A 205 15.51 -2.32 17.45
C ALA A 205 16.70 -2.86 16.65
N ALA A 206 17.54 -3.68 17.29
CA ALA A 206 18.70 -4.26 16.62
C ALA A 206 19.03 -5.69 17.08
N ASP A 207 19.63 -6.49 16.18
CA ASP A 207 20.21 -7.81 16.47
C ASP A 207 19.26 -8.74 17.26
N SER A 208 17.96 -8.67 17.03
CA SER A 208 16.95 -9.36 17.83
C SER A 208 16.13 -10.36 17.01
N ASN A 209 15.63 -11.40 17.68
CA ASN A 209 14.74 -12.38 17.08
C ASN A 209 13.29 -12.11 17.49
N ILE A 210 12.38 -12.15 16.53
CA ILE A 210 10.95 -11.96 16.74
C ILE A 210 10.20 -13.14 16.11
N THR A 211 9.43 -13.87 16.89
CA THR A 211 8.57 -14.96 16.40
C THR A 211 7.13 -14.71 16.82
N THR A 212 6.21 -14.68 15.85
CA THR A 212 4.77 -14.58 16.13
C THR A 212 4.00 -15.73 15.47
N THR A 213 3.01 -16.30 16.17
CA THR A 213 2.37 -17.55 15.71
C THR A 213 0.88 -17.44 15.41
N GLN A 214 0.17 -16.45 15.97
CA GLN A 214 -1.28 -16.32 15.85
C GLN A 214 -1.69 -15.27 14.83
N ASP A 215 -2.97 -15.27 14.46
CA ASP A 215 -3.54 -14.34 13.49
C ASP A 215 -3.40 -12.88 13.95
N THR A 216 -3.25 -11.97 12.99
CA THR A 216 -3.09 -10.53 13.17
C THR A 216 -1.87 -10.10 14.01
N SER A 217 -0.92 -11.00 14.22
CA SER A 217 0.29 -10.80 15.03
C SER A 217 1.48 -10.47 14.14
N GLY A 218 1.62 -9.21 13.74
CA GLY A 218 2.76 -8.74 12.92
C GLY A 218 4.11 -8.85 13.64
N GLY A 219 5.20 -8.78 12.89
CA GLY A 219 6.55 -8.79 13.43
C GLY A 219 6.92 -7.46 14.07
N ILE A 220 7.30 -6.47 13.25
CA ILE A 220 7.46 -5.06 13.63
C ILE A 220 6.32 -4.24 13.04
N HIS A 221 5.79 -3.29 13.81
CA HIS A 221 4.54 -2.61 13.49
C HIS A 221 4.58 -1.14 13.85
N ALA A 222 4.07 -0.27 12.96
CA ALA A 222 3.85 1.15 13.22
C ALA A 222 2.41 1.53 12.86
N ALA A 223 1.77 2.34 13.72
CA ALA A 223 0.46 2.92 13.45
C ALA A 223 0.29 4.24 14.20
N GLY A 224 -0.69 5.06 13.79
CA GLY A 224 -0.99 6.31 14.46
C GLY A 224 0.15 7.35 14.42
N GLY A 225 1.07 7.25 13.46
CA GLY A 225 2.25 8.10 13.36
C GLY A 225 3.51 7.53 14.02
N GLY A 226 3.45 6.34 14.62
CA GLY A 226 4.59 5.71 15.31
C GLY A 226 5.81 5.51 14.41
N THR A 227 7.01 5.44 15.00
CA THR A 227 8.26 5.31 14.26
C THR A 227 9.05 4.08 14.68
N VAL A 228 9.52 3.29 13.72
CA VAL A 228 10.39 2.12 13.95
C VAL A 228 11.65 2.22 13.12
N TYR A 229 12.80 2.15 13.79
CA TYR A 229 14.11 1.98 13.17
C TYR A 229 14.67 0.61 13.53
N ALA A 230 15.02 -0.20 12.53
CA ALA A 230 15.42 -1.58 12.73
C ALA A 230 16.74 -1.93 12.02
N TRP A 231 17.62 -2.67 12.69
CA TRP A 231 18.88 -3.17 12.16
C TRP A 231 19.04 -4.65 12.43
N ASP A 232 19.31 -5.42 11.39
CA ASP A 232 19.67 -6.84 11.48
C ASP A 232 18.70 -7.68 12.33
N LEU A 233 17.39 -7.45 12.23
CA LEU A 233 16.38 -8.28 12.90
C LEU A 233 16.17 -9.60 12.15
N ASN A 234 15.83 -10.65 12.90
CA ASN A 234 15.33 -11.91 12.37
C ASN A 234 13.86 -12.07 12.78
N VAL A 235 12.94 -11.87 11.85
CA VAL A 235 11.50 -11.85 12.09
C VAL A 235 10.83 -13.02 11.38
N GLU A 236 10.05 -13.81 12.10
CA GLU A 236 9.22 -14.88 11.54
C GLU A 236 7.79 -14.77 12.07
N THR A 237 6.80 -14.62 11.17
CA THR A 237 5.38 -14.62 11.50
C THR A 237 4.67 -15.80 10.84
N SER A 238 3.64 -16.36 11.51
CA SER A 238 2.96 -17.57 11.01
C SER A 238 1.44 -17.42 10.91
N GLY A 239 0.83 -16.45 11.58
CA GLY A 239 -0.61 -16.22 11.56
C GLY A 239 -1.14 -15.64 10.26
N ALA A 240 -2.43 -15.73 10.01
CA ALA A 240 -3.10 -15.01 8.93
C ALA A 240 -3.13 -13.50 9.24
N SER A 241 -3.02 -12.67 8.20
CA SER A 241 -2.95 -11.21 8.34
C SER A 241 -1.86 -10.73 9.32
N ALA A 242 -0.71 -11.39 9.30
CA ALA A 242 0.43 -11.17 10.19
C ALA A 242 1.71 -10.87 9.39
N ALA A 243 1.73 -9.74 8.68
CA ALA A 243 2.90 -9.32 7.91
C ALA A 243 4.14 -9.15 8.81
N ALA A 244 5.32 -9.49 8.27
CA ALA A 244 6.57 -9.39 9.03
C ALA A 244 6.98 -7.94 9.30
N ILE A 245 6.80 -7.06 8.30
CA ILE A 245 6.84 -5.60 8.44
C ILE A 245 5.43 -5.10 8.16
N ARG A 246 4.82 -4.45 9.14
CA ARG A 246 3.42 -4.03 9.07
C ARG A 246 3.22 -2.60 9.53
N SER A 247 2.34 -1.90 8.86
CA SER A 247 1.75 -0.66 9.38
C SER A 247 0.23 -0.72 9.26
N ASP A 248 -0.44 0.12 10.04
CA ASP A 248 -1.90 0.22 10.01
C ASP A 248 -2.32 1.69 10.15
N ARG A 249 -3.59 1.92 10.38
CA ARG A 249 -4.29 3.21 10.40
C ARG A 249 -3.45 4.38 10.92
N ASP A 250 -3.52 5.50 10.21
CA ASP A 250 -2.77 6.74 10.45
C ASP A 250 -1.25 6.58 10.27
N GLY A 251 -0.81 5.45 9.69
CA GLY A 251 0.54 5.23 9.21
C GLY A 251 1.65 5.42 10.25
N GLY A 252 2.78 5.88 9.76
CA GLY A 252 3.99 6.12 10.53
C GLY A 252 5.22 6.12 9.63
N THR A 253 6.39 5.91 10.23
CA THR A 253 7.66 5.78 9.51
C THR A 253 8.38 4.51 9.94
N MET A 254 8.85 3.73 8.97
CA MET A 254 9.68 2.56 9.26
C MET A 254 10.93 2.57 8.39
N VAL A 255 12.10 2.48 9.01
CA VAL A 255 13.39 2.37 8.30
C VAL A 255 14.10 1.13 8.79
N VAL A 256 14.38 0.23 7.85
CA VAL A 256 14.95 -1.10 8.11
C VAL A 256 16.26 -1.24 7.33
N ASP A 257 17.33 -1.59 8.01
CA ASP A 257 18.64 -1.83 7.41
C ASP A 257 19.17 -3.20 7.82
N GLY A 258 19.23 -4.12 6.88
CA GLY A 258 19.61 -5.52 7.10
C GLY A 258 18.53 -6.39 7.74
N GLY A 259 18.86 -7.66 7.89
CA GLY A 259 18.01 -8.65 8.56
C GLY A 259 17.17 -9.52 7.63
N SER A 260 16.36 -10.40 8.23
CA SER A 260 15.49 -11.34 7.52
C SER A 260 14.07 -11.26 8.07
N TYR A 261 13.09 -11.11 7.19
CA TYR A 261 11.69 -10.91 7.53
C TYR A 261 10.83 -11.89 6.74
N THR A 262 10.33 -12.90 7.43
CA THR A 262 9.55 -13.99 6.81
C THR A 262 8.13 -14.02 7.36
N SER A 263 7.14 -14.00 6.48
CA SER A 263 5.75 -14.27 6.80
C SER A 263 5.30 -15.59 6.16
N ASN A 264 4.69 -16.46 6.96
CA ASN A 264 4.24 -17.80 6.54
C ASN A 264 2.73 -17.89 6.37
N GLY A 265 1.98 -16.95 6.91
CA GLY A 265 0.52 -17.00 6.95
C GLY A 265 -0.16 -16.61 5.64
N THR A 266 -1.42 -16.99 5.51
CA THR A 266 -2.26 -16.57 4.38
C THR A 266 -2.68 -15.10 4.56
N GLY A 267 -2.62 -14.31 3.46
CA GLY A 267 -2.90 -12.88 3.52
C GLY A 267 -1.92 -12.12 4.43
N SER A 268 -0.70 -12.62 4.52
CA SER A 268 0.40 -12.08 5.31
C SER A 268 1.56 -11.73 4.38
N PRO A 269 1.56 -10.58 3.71
CA PRO A 269 2.67 -10.15 2.89
C PRO A 269 3.95 -10.01 3.73
N ALA A 270 5.11 -9.99 3.09
CA ALA A 270 6.35 -9.65 3.79
C ALA A 270 6.29 -8.20 4.30
N VAL A 271 5.73 -7.29 3.48
CA VAL A 271 5.46 -5.89 3.85
C VAL A 271 3.99 -5.53 3.54
N TYR A 272 3.27 -5.08 4.55
CA TYR A 272 1.99 -4.38 4.41
C TYR A 272 2.16 -2.92 4.79
N SER A 273 2.00 -2.02 3.83
CA SER A 273 2.25 -0.59 4.02
C SER A 273 0.98 0.26 3.96
N THR A 274 0.73 0.95 5.06
CA THR A 274 -0.10 2.15 5.19
C THR A 274 0.74 3.28 5.81
N ALA A 275 2.06 3.29 5.55
CA ALA A 275 3.06 4.18 6.12
C ALA A 275 4.10 4.57 5.07
N ASP A 276 5.10 5.34 5.47
CA ASP A 276 6.33 5.54 4.71
C ASP A 276 7.40 4.56 5.19
N ILE A 277 7.73 3.57 4.35
CA ILE A 277 8.62 2.46 4.69
C ILE A 277 9.82 2.43 3.74
N ALA A 278 11.03 2.40 4.29
CA ALA A 278 12.25 2.17 3.54
C ALA A 278 13.02 0.96 4.10
N VAL A 279 13.49 0.08 3.21
CA VAL A 279 14.23 -1.13 3.57
C VAL A 279 15.49 -1.23 2.72
N ASN A 280 16.62 -1.52 3.36
CA ASN A 280 17.91 -1.69 2.72
C ASN A 280 18.54 -3.02 3.11
N ASN A 281 19.16 -3.70 2.14
CA ASN A 281 20.03 -4.87 2.35
C ASN A 281 19.39 -5.97 3.23
N ALA A 282 18.11 -6.29 2.99
CA ALA A 282 17.33 -7.25 3.77
C ALA A 282 16.77 -8.40 2.91
N ASP A 283 16.44 -9.50 3.56
CA ASP A 283 15.72 -10.64 2.96
C ASP A 283 14.24 -10.58 3.39
N LEU A 284 13.34 -10.33 2.44
CA LEU A 284 11.89 -10.23 2.65
C LEU A 284 11.17 -11.40 1.97
N THR A 285 10.46 -12.23 2.72
CA THR A 285 9.80 -13.42 2.16
C THR A 285 8.36 -13.58 2.67
N ALA A 286 7.42 -13.71 1.74
CA ALA A 286 6.05 -14.15 2.02
C ALA A 286 5.82 -15.55 1.45
N ASN A 287 5.59 -16.54 2.31
CA ASN A 287 5.42 -17.94 1.91
C ASN A 287 3.95 -18.31 1.63
N GLY A 288 3.00 -17.54 2.05
CA GLY A 288 1.55 -17.79 1.89
C GLY A 288 0.76 -16.60 1.36
N SER A 289 1.43 -15.60 0.81
CA SER A 289 0.81 -14.34 0.36
C SER A 289 1.63 -13.69 -0.76
N GLU A 290 1.13 -12.59 -1.29
CA GLU A 290 1.90 -11.61 -2.05
C GLU A 290 3.10 -11.11 -1.25
N ALA A 291 4.13 -10.63 -1.95
CA ALA A 291 5.30 -10.07 -1.27
C ALA A 291 4.97 -8.73 -0.61
N VAL A 292 4.24 -7.88 -1.31
CA VAL A 292 3.95 -6.50 -0.88
C VAL A 292 2.51 -6.12 -1.16
N CYS A 293 1.93 -5.42 -0.21
CA CYS A 293 0.64 -4.76 -0.31
C CYS A 293 0.78 -3.30 0.18
N ILE A 294 0.50 -2.32 -0.70
CA ILE A 294 0.51 -0.89 -0.36
C ILE A 294 -0.88 -0.32 -0.57
N GLU A 295 -1.43 0.30 0.45
CA GLU A 295 -2.77 0.88 0.42
C GLU A 295 -2.75 2.40 0.49
N GLY A 296 -3.36 3.06 -0.51
CA GLY A 296 -3.58 4.50 -0.55
C GLY A 296 -2.30 5.34 -0.60
N LEU A 297 -2.33 6.52 0.03
CA LEU A 297 -1.23 7.49 0.04
C LEU A 297 -0.06 7.02 0.94
N ASN A 298 0.62 5.96 0.52
CA ASN A 298 1.70 5.35 1.28
C ASN A 298 2.81 4.84 0.36
N SER A 299 3.96 4.50 0.95
CA SER A 299 5.14 4.15 0.17
C SER A 299 5.90 2.94 0.71
N LEU A 300 6.63 2.29 -0.19
CA LEU A 300 7.67 1.32 0.13
C LEU A 300 8.85 1.54 -0.82
N HIS A 301 10.02 1.77 -0.26
CA HIS A 301 11.28 1.95 -0.97
C HIS A 301 12.25 0.84 -0.56
N LEU A 302 12.72 0.07 -1.53
CA LEU A 302 13.63 -1.06 -1.33
C LEU A 302 14.97 -0.80 -2.03
N PHE A 303 16.06 -0.98 -1.29
CA PHE A 303 17.42 -0.79 -1.80
C PHE A 303 18.24 -2.06 -1.54
N ASP A 304 18.88 -2.59 -2.57
CA ASP A 304 19.70 -3.83 -2.49
C ASP A 304 19.03 -4.95 -1.68
N THR A 305 17.72 -5.12 -1.79
CA THR A 305 16.88 -6.01 -0.97
C THR A 305 16.38 -7.19 -1.80
N ASP A 306 16.34 -8.39 -1.19
CA ASP A 306 15.76 -9.57 -1.79
C ASP A 306 14.30 -9.74 -1.37
N LEU A 307 13.38 -9.71 -2.33
CA LEU A 307 11.94 -9.77 -2.09
C LEU A 307 11.29 -10.97 -2.79
N THR A 308 10.62 -11.81 -2.02
CA THR A 308 9.94 -13.01 -2.53
C THR A 308 8.49 -13.09 -2.07
N GLY A 309 7.56 -13.35 -3.00
CA GLY A 309 6.17 -13.67 -2.70
C GLY A 309 5.72 -15.02 -3.25
N ASN A 310 4.71 -15.60 -2.60
CA ASN A 310 4.13 -16.89 -2.95
C ASN A 310 2.61 -16.89 -2.70
N MET A 311 1.91 -15.99 -3.39
CA MET A 311 0.47 -15.85 -3.26
C MET A 311 -0.25 -17.07 -3.86
N GLY A 312 -1.21 -17.63 -3.16
CA GLY A 312 -2.10 -18.67 -3.70
C GLY A 312 -3.31 -18.07 -4.41
N ASP A 313 -3.97 -18.88 -5.25
CA ASP A 313 -5.25 -18.50 -5.86
C ASP A 313 -6.32 -18.29 -4.79
N ASP A 314 -7.09 -17.21 -4.94
CA ASP A 314 -8.27 -16.91 -4.14
C ASP A 314 -9.43 -16.50 -5.06
N GLU A 315 -10.59 -17.14 -4.92
CA GLU A 315 -11.80 -16.86 -5.71
C GLU A 315 -12.31 -15.41 -5.55
N GLN A 316 -11.89 -14.69 -4.53
CA GLN A 316 -12.23 -13.28 -4.32
C GLN A 316 -11.35 -12.34 -5.14
N ASN A 317 -10.23 -12.83 -5.65
CA ASN A 317 -9.30 -12.04 -6.47
C ASN A 317 -9.61 -12.21 -7.97
N ASP A 318 -9.21 -11.22 -8.76
CA ASP A 318 -9.29 -11.28 -10.22
C ASP A 318 -8.11 -12.02 -10.83
N CYS A 319 -6.99 -11.98 -10.14
CA CYS A 319 -5.73 -12.61 -10.54
C CYS A 319 -4.86 -12.84 -9.29
N THR A 320 -3.74 -13.52 -9.48
CA THR A 320 -2.68 -13.69 -8.49
C THR A 320 -1.55 -12.73 -8.84
N TRP A 321 -1.00 -12.03 -7.86
CA TRP A 321 0.03 -11.01 -8.02
C TRP A 321 1.15 -11.15 -7.00
N ASN A 322 2.27 -10.48 -7.22
CA ASN A 322 3.39 -10.44 -6.28
C ASN A 322 3.45 -9.13 -5.49
N VAL A 323 3.19 -8.01 -6.15
CA VAL A 323 3.12 -6.67 -5.54
C VAL A 323 1.81 -6.02 -5.96
N ILE A 324 1.04 -5.51 -4.99
CA ILE A 324 -0.20 -4.77 -5.25
C ILE A 324 -0.16 -3.36 -4.66
N LEU A 325 -0.59 -2.37 -5.48
CA LEU A 325 -0.91 -1.02 -5.07
C LEU A 325 -2.41 -0.79 -5.26
N TYR A 326 -3.12 -0.45 -4.20
CA TYR A 326 -4.58 -0.37 -4.25
C TYR A 326 -5.16 0.59 -3.20
N GLN A 327 -6.45 0.85 -3.31
CA GLN A 327 -7.23 1.52 -2.27
C GLN A 327 -8.44 0.67 -1.92
N SER A 328 -8.53 0.22 -0.66
CA SER A 328 -9.64 -0.62 -0.21
C SER A 328 -10.93 0.17 0.05
N MET A 329 -10.82 1.45 0.35
CA MET A 329 -11.92 2.31 0.83
C MET A 329 -12.42 1.93 2.24
N SER A 330 -11.62 1.19 3.01
CA SER A 330 -11.92 0.84 4.41
C SER A 330 -11.81 2.04 5.37
N GLY A 331 -11.03 3.04 5.00
CA GLY A 331 -10.65 4.18 5.85
C GLY A 331 -9.39 3.92 6.67
N ASP A 332 -8.66 2.84 6.40
CA ASP A 332 -7.40 2.52 7.08
C ASP A 332 -6.21 3.32 6.50
N SER A 333 -6.40 3.88 5.31
CA SER A 333 -5.39 4.67 4.61
C SER A 333 -6.05 5.87 3.91
N GLU A 334 -5.33 6.99 3.84
CA GLU A 334 -5.74 8.15 3.04
C GLU A 334 -5.71 7.80 1.55
N VAL A 335 -6.64 8.39 0.79
CA VAL A 335 -6.66 8.25 -0.68
C VAL A 335 -5.55 9.10 -1.28
N GLY A 336 -4.75 8.50 -2.15
CA GLY A 336 -3.68 9.20 -2.84
C GLY A 336 -2.76 8.25 -3.57
N ASN A 337 -1.59 8.76 -3.97
CA ASN A 337 -0.63 8.00 -4.76
C ASN A 337 0.11 6.97 -3.89
N SER A 338 -0.09 5.69 -4.21
CA SER A 338 0.72 4.60 -3.64
C SER A 338 2.06 4.51 -4.37
N THR A 339 3.17 4.37 -3.65
CA THR A 339 4.51 4.28 -4.27
C THR A 339 5.20 2.97 -3.92
N PHE A 340 5.65 2.26 -4.96
CA PHE A 340 6.58 1.15 -4.84
C PHE A 340 7.86 1.47 -5.62
N GLU A 341 8.98 1.51 -4.93
CA GLU A 341 10.29 1.70 -5.55
C GLU A 341 11.22 0.56 -5.15
N MET A 342 12.00 0.07 -6.12
CA MET A 342 13.04 -0.92 -5.86
C MET A 342 14.27 -0.62 -6.72
N ASP A 343 15.43 -0.45 -6.05
CA ASP A 343 16.72 -0.21 -6.66
C ASP A 343 17.70 -1.32 -6.24
N GLY A 344 18.15 -2.12 -7.20
CA GLY A 344 18.98 -3.31 -6.97
C GLY A 344 18.24 -4.48 -6.29
N GLY A 345 19.00 -5.50 -5.89
CA GLY A 345 18.46 -6.71 -5.25
C GLY A 345 17.68 -7.63 -6.20
N THR A 346 16.92 -8.55 -5.62
CA THR A 346 16.14 -9.55 -6.38
C THR A 346 14.64 -9.47 -6.07
N LEU A 347 13.80 -9.61 -7.11
CA LEU A 347 12.34 -9.67 -6.97
C LEU A 347 11.82 -11.00 -7.53
N THR A 348 11.26 -11.84 -6.67
CA THR A 348 10.80 -13.19 -7.05
C THR A 348 9.29 -13.34 -6.85
N ALA A 349 8.57 -13.65 -7.91
CA ALA A 349 7.20 -14.16 -7.87
C ALA A 349 7.22 -15.68 -8.03
N LYS A 350 6.67 -16.41 -7.06
CA LYS A 350 6.53 -17.88 -7.18
C LYS A 350 5.24 -18.30 -7.87
N ASN A 351 4.24 -17.42 -7.94
CA ASN A 351 2.95 -17.64 -8.60
C ASN A 351 2.43 -16.35 -9.23
N GLY A 352 1.66 -16.47 -10.31
CA GLY A 352 0.89 -15.39 -10.92
C GLY A 352 1.72 -14.31 -11.62
N GLY A 353 1.18 -13.10 -11.67
CA GLY A 353 1.82 -11.94 -12.27
C GLY A 353 2.71 -11.17 -11.30
N MET A 354 3.43 -10.15 -11.80
CA MET A 354 4.37 -9.40 -10.99
C MET A 354 3.71 -8.22 -10.28
N PHE A 355 3.17 -7.26 -11.01
CA PHE A 355 2.63 -6.02 -10.46
C PHE A 355 1.16 -5.86 -10.78
N TYR A 356 0.36 -5.51 -9.78
CA TYR A 356 -1.05 -5.15 -9.96
C TYR A 356 -1.33 -3.80 -9.32
N THR A 357 -2.05 -2.94 -10.04
CA THR A 357 -2.57 -1.68 -9.49
C THR A 357 -4.03 -1.50 -9.87
N THR A 358 -4.85 -1.10 -8.89
CA THR A 358 -6.30 -0.96 -9.05
C THR A 358 -6.89 0.00 -8.02
N ASN A 359 -7.88 0.78 -8.44
CA ASN A 359 -8.64 1.70 -7.58
C ASN A 359 -7.76 2.73 -6.83
N THR A 360 -6.62 3.12 -7.38
CA THR A 360 -5.69 4.07 -6.76
C THR A 360 -4.89 4.86 -7.80
N GLU A 361 -4.32 6.00 -7.39
CA GLU A 361 -3.15 6.56 -8.05
C GLU A 361 -1.92 5.76 -7.61
N SER A 362 -0.99 5.47 -8.51
CA SER A 362 0.17 4.64 -8.20
C SER A 362 1.42 5.04 -8.95
N THR A 363 2.57 4.87 -8.29
CA THR A 363 3.89 5.04 -8.89
C THR A 363 4.73 3.81 -8.64
N PHE A 364 5.29 3.24 -9.72
CA PHE A 364 6.30 2.20 -9.64
C PHE A 364 7.61 2.73 -10.19
N VAL A 365 8.70 2.45 -9.49
CA VAL A 365 10.06 2.73 -9.95
C VAL A 365 10.91 1.47 -9.78
N LEU A 366 11.45 0.97 -10.88
CA LEU A 366 12.35 -0.17 -10.87
C LEU A 366 13.68 0.23 -11.48
N SER A 367 14.77 -0.02 -10.76
CA SER A 367 16.12 0.26 -11.21
C SER A 367 17.03 -0.93 -10.97
N ASN A 368 17.53 -1.55 -12.05
CA ASN A 368 18.52 -2.61 -11.99
C ASN A 368 18.18 -3.79 -11.05
N VAL A 369 16.90 -4.18 -11.02
CA VAL A 369 16.38 -5.29 -10.20
C VAL A 369 16.51 -6.61 -10.96
N ASP A 370 17.03 -7.67 -10.32
CA ASP A 370 17.01 -9.03 -10.90
C ASP A 370 15.66 -9.70 -10.64
N ILE A 371 14.85 -9.84 -11.70
CA ILE A 371 13.48 -10.34 -11.57
C ILE A 371 13.39 -11.82 -11.93
N SER A 372 12.85 -12.62 -11.01
CA SER A 372 12.50 -14.03 -11.22
C SER A 372 10.99 -14.21 -11.30
N TYR A 373 10.53 -14.72 -12.42
CA TYR A 373 9.11 -14.92 -12.72
C TYR A 373 8.65 -16.34 -12.40
N ALA A 374 7.38 -16.48 -12.04
CA ALA A 374 6.73 -17.78 -11.95
C ALA A 374 6.71 -18.51 -13.29
N ASP A 375 6.66 -19.84 -13.28
CA ASP A 375 6.52 -20.64 -14.52
C ASP A 375 5.23 -20.32 -15.29
N ASP A 376 4.19 -19.87 -14.59
CA ASP A 376 2.88 -19.46 -15.10
C ASP A 376 2.71 -17.93 -15.10
N ASN A 377 3.79 -17.17 -15.28
CA ASN A 377 3.77 -15.71 -15.28
C ASN A 377 2.64 -15.16 -16.15
N ALA A 378 1.60 -14.64 -15.52
CA ALA A 378 0.39 -14.20 -16.19
C ALA A 378 0.50 -12.79 -16.81
N PHE A 379 1.33 -11.92 -16.19
CA PHE A 379 1.58 -10.55 -16.64
C PHE A 379 2.81 -9.94 -15.90
N PHE A 380 3.41 -8.95 -16.53
CA PHE A 380 4.38 -8.09 -15.87
C PHE A 380 3.67 -7.01 -15.04
N LEU A 381 2.77 -6.25 -15.68
CA LEU A 381 1.97 -5.22 -15.02
C LEU A 381 0.49 -5.37 -15.41
N ARG A 382 -0.38 -5.36 -14.44
CA ARG A 382 -1.82 -5.18 -14.62
C ARG A 382 -2.26 -3.85 -14.02
N CYS A 383 -2.68 -2.90 -14.87
CA CYS A 383 -3.20 -1.57 -14.50
C CYS A 383 -4.65 -1.50 -14.96
N THR A 384 -5.58 -2.00 -14.14
CA THR A 384 -6.99 -2.16 -14.53
C THR A 384 -7.93 -1.90 -13.35
N GLY A 385 -9.21 -1.71 -13.65
CA GLY A 385 -10.26 -1.91 -12.66
C GLY A 385 -10.28 -3.34 -12.12
N ASN A 386 -11.09 -3.56 -11.10
CA ASN A 386 -11.30 -4.85 -10.47
C ASN A 386 -12.78 -5.23 -10.44
N ASN A 387 -13.09 -6.51 -10.18
CA ASN A 387 -14.45 -7.05 -10.16
C ASN A 387 -15.25 -6.68 -8.90
N ASN A 388 -14.67 -5.90 -8.00
CA ASN A 388 -15.24 -5.46 -6.74
C ASN A 388 -15.68 -6.57 -5.76
N LYS A 389 -15.20 -7.80 -5.90
CA LYS A 389 -15.54 -8.87 -4.95
C LYS A 389 -15.00 -8.60 -3.55
N ARG A 390 -13.88 -7.87 -3.44
CA ARG A 390 -13.32 -7.43 -2.16
C ARG A 390 -13.87 -6.10 -1.67
N GLY A 391 -14.72 -5.42 -2.45
CA GLY A 391 -15.27 -4.12 -2.09
C GLY A 391 -14.33 -2.95 -2.40
N TRP A 392 -13.30 -3.16 -3.23
CA TRP A 392 -12.36 -2.11 -3.61
C TRP A 392 -12.96 -1.18 -4.66
N GLY A 393 -13.44 -0.03 -4.21
CA GLY A 393 -14.05 0.98 -5.06
C GLY A 393 -15.44 0.60 -5.59
N GLN A 394 -15.72 0.96 -6.82
CA GLN A 394 -17.00 0.70 -7.47
C GLN A 394 -16.76 0.01 -8.83
N ALA A 395 -17.35 -1.16 -9.04
CA ALA A 395 -17.18 -1.91 -10.28
C ALA A 395 -17.42 -1.05 -11.54
N GLY A 396 -16.47 -1.08 -12.48
CA GLY A 396 -16.49 -0.27 -13.69
C GLY A 396 -16.11 1.21 -13.50
N ALA A 397 -15.65 1.60 -12.31
CA ALA A 397 -15.18 2.94 -11.98
C ALA A 397 -14.02 2.92 -10.95
N ASN A 398 -13.37 1.77 -10.79
CA ASN A 398 -12.27 1.50 -9.88
C ASN A 398 -10.96 1.22 -10.62
N GLY A 399 -10.71 1.94 -11.69
CA GLY A 399 -9.45 1.91 -12.43
C GLY A 399 -8.28 2.45 -11.62
N ALA A 400 -7.08 2.24 -12.13
CA ALA A 400 -5.86 2.82 -11.58
C ALA A 400 -5.36 4.00 -12.42
N ASP A 401 -4.63 4.91 -11.80
CA ASP A 401 -3.89 6.00 -12.46
C ASP A 401 -2.40 5.76 -12.18
N CYS A 402 -1.68 5.13 -13.14
CA CYS A 402 -0.36 4.55 -12.90
C CYS A 402 0.74 5.28 -13.66
N LEU A 403 1.80 5.65 -12.93
CA LEU A 403 3.07 6.09 -13.47
C LEU A 403 4.11 4.99 -13.23
N PHE A 404 4.68 4.41 -14.30
CA PHE A 404 5.68 3.35 -14.20
C PHE A 404 7.00 3.79 -14.81
N GLY A 405 8.10 3.70 -14.07
CA GLY A 405 9.45 3.93 -14.53
C GLY A 405 10.29 2.66 -14.43
N ALA A 406 10.92 2.27 -15.55
CA ALA A 406 11.86 1.16 -15.61
C ALA A 406 13.22 1.70 -16.08
N ASN A 407 14.26 1.57 -15.24
CA ASN A 407 15.59 2.08 -15.50
C ASN A 407 16.59 0.93 -15.46
N ASP A 408 17.34 0.75 -16.56
CA ASP A 408 18.30 -0.36 -16.72
C ASP A 408 17.68 -1.74 -16.37
N GLN A 409 16.42 -1.97 -16.80
CA GLN A 409 15.59 -3.07 -16.34
C GLN A 409 15.27 -4.09 -17.44
N GLU A 410 15.41 -5.39 -17.12
CA GLU A 410 14.93 -6.49 -17.95
C GLU A 410 13.55 -6.95 -17.45
N MET A 411 12.53 -6.89 -18.33
CA MET A 411 11.13 -7.17 -17.99
C MET A 411 10.55 -8.24 -18.89
N GLN A 412 9.77 -9.17 -18.32
CA GLN A 412 9.10 -10.24 -19.05
C GLN A 412 7.64 -10.38 -18.61
N GLY A 413 6.74 -10.49 -19.57
CA GLY A 413 5.29 -10.62 -19.40
C GLY A 413 4.53 -9.47 -20.01
N ASP A 414 3.23 -9.62 -20.12
CA ASP A 414 2.37 -8.64 -20.75
C ASP A 414 2.08 -7.45 -19.84
N ILE A 415 1.90 -6.28 -20.42
CA ILE A 415 1.28 -5.12 -19.78
C ILE A 415 -0.20 -5.16 -20.12
N ILE A 416 -1.05 -5.24 -19.10
CA ILE A 416 -2.51 -5.30 -19.23
C ILE A 416 -3.11 -4.01 -18.70
N TRP A 417 -3.95 -3.37 -19.50
CA TRP A 417 -4.64 -2.13 -19.14
C TRP A 417 -6.10 -2.15 -19.58
N ASP A 418 -6.92 -1.20 -19.11
CA ASP A 418 -8.31 -1.03 -19.52
C ASP A 418 -8.69 0.44 -19.71
N SER A 419 -9.84 0.69 -20.31
CA SER A 419 -10.32 2.04 -20.64
C SER A 419 -10.81 2.88 -19.45
N ILE A 420 -10.81 2.34 -18.23
CA ILE A 420 -11.09 3.10 -17.00
C ILE A 420 -9.83 3.42 -16.20
N SER A 421 -8.66 2.97 -16.66
CA SER A 421 -7.35 3.16 -16.03
C SER A 421 -6.46 4.04 -16.91
N LYS A 422 -5.47 4.69 -16.32
CA LYS A 422 -4.46 5.46 -17.02
C LYS A 422 -3.09 4.90 -16.72
N LEU A 423 -2.29 4.70 -17.75
CA LEU A 423 -0.94 4.22 -17.64
C LEU A 423 0.02 5.06 -18.48
N ASP A 424 0.99 5.68 -17.82
CA ASP A 424 2.17 6.24 -18.44
C ASP A 424 3.38 5.37 -18.07
N PHE A 425 3.93 4.64 -19.04
CA PHE A 425 5.02 3.68 -18.83
C PHE A 425 6.30 4.15 -19.53
N TYR A 426 7.35 4.37 -18.76
CA TYR A 426 8.64 4.89 -19.19
C TYR A 426 9.72 3.83 -19.13
N MET A 427 10.48 3.65 -20.23
CA MET A 427 11.62 2.75 -20.33
C MET A 427 12.88 3.54 -20.61
N THR A 428 13.85 3.46 -19.71
CA THR A 428 15.19 4.05 -19.84
C THR A 428 16.23 2.94 -19.78
N GLY A 429 17.01 2.74 -20.85
CA GLY A 429 18.03 1.68 -20.92
C GLY A 429 17.49 0.25 -20.73
N SER A 430 16.21 0.02 -20.93
CA SER A 430 15.47 -1.16 -20.46
C SER A 430 14.98 -2.05 -21.59
N THR A 431 14.73 -3.32 -21.29
CA THR A 431 14.12 -4.28 -22.23
C THR A 431 12.79 -4.78 -21.70
N LEU A 432 11.72 -4.70 -22.52
CA LEU A 432 10.44 -5.36 -22.28
C LEU A 432 10.24 -6.50 -23.27
N THR A 433 9.97 -7.71 -22.78
CA THR A 433 9.54 -8.85 -23.59
C THR A 433 8.09 -9.21 -23.24
N GLY A 434 7.14 -8.77 -24.05
CA GLY A 434 5.70 -8.94 -23.79
C GLY A 434 4.83 -8.24 -24.81
N ALA A 435 3.50 -8.38 -24.68
CA ALA A 435 2.50 -7.62 -25.40
C ALA A 435 1.92 -6.50 -24.51
N VAL A 436 1.25 -5.52 -25.14
CA VAL A 436 0.40 -4.53 -24.43
C VAL A 436 -1.04 -4.85 -24.79
N VAL A 437 -1.82 -5.29 -23.79
CA VAL A 437 -3.14 -5.87 -23.96
C VAL A 437 -4.22 -4.97 -23.35
N ASP A 438 -5.19 -4.60 -24.16
CA ASP A 438 -6.41 -3.93 -23.74
C ASP A 438 -7.41 -4.99 -23.23
N ASP A 439 -7.68 -5.01 -21.90
CA ASP A 439 -8.58 -5.96 -21.22
C ASP A 439 -9.76 -5.26 -20.56
N GLU A 440 -10.85 -5.12 -21.27
CA GLU A 440 -12.08 -4.46 -20.81
C GLU A 440 -12.94 -5.28 -19.82
N THR A 441 -12.43 -6.40 -19.30
CA THR A 441 -13.22 -7.33 -18.45
C THR A 441 -13.80 -6.65 -17.22
N CYS A 442 -13.07 -5.74 -16.60
CA CYS A 442 -13.48 -4.99 -15.41
C CYS A 442 -13.88 -3.53 -15.67
N ALA A 443 -13.81 -3.06 -16.91
CA ALA A 443 -14.03 -1.67 -17.28
C ALA A 443 -15.51 -1.22 -17.34
N GLY A 444 -16.45 -2.13 -17.15
CA GLY A 444 -17.88 -1.79 -17.13
C GLY A 444 -18.38 -1.23 -18.46
N ASN A 445 -18.68 0.07 -18.51
CA ASN A 445 -19.08 0.77 -19.73
C ASN A 445 -17.90 1.45 -20.45
N GLY A 446 -16.68 1.24 -19.97
CA GLY A 446 -15.49 1.96 -20.42
C GLY A 446 -15.41 3.40 -19.89
N GLY A 447 -14.31 4.06 -20.19
CA GLY A 447 -14.03 5.43 -19.74
C GLY A 447 -13.06 6.15 -20.68
N ASP A 448 -12.41 7.18 -20.17
CA ASP A 448 -11.42 7.99 -20.88
C ASP A 448 -9.98 7.60 -20.50
N GLY A 449 -9.78 6.34 -20.09
CA GLY A 449 -8.48 5.78 -19.76
C GLY A 449 -7.55 5.68 -20.96
N TYR A 450 -6.28 5.44 -20.70
CA TYR A 450 -5.27 5.33 -21.75
C TYR A 450 -4.06 4.49 -21.30
N CYS A 451 -3.29 4.01 -22.27
CA CYS A 451 -1.98 3.44 -22.08
C CYS A 451 -0.99 4.14 -23.02
N ASN A 452 -0.01 4.82 -22.43
CA ASN A 452 1.07 5.48 -23.15
C ASN A 452 2.39 4.78 -22.83
N LEU A 453 3.17 4.47 -23.86
CA LEU A 453 4.49 3.86 -23.73
C LEU A 453 5.57 4.79 -24.28
N TYR A 454 6.58 5.06 -23.46
CA TYR A 454 7.73 5.91 -23.79
C TYR A 454 9.00 5.07 -23.74
N ILE A 455 9.68 4.95 -24.87
CA ILE A 455 10.86 4.10 -25.06
C ILE A 455 12.03 4.99 -25.46
N ASP A 456 13.02 5.12 -24.59
CA ASP A 456 14.21 5.90 -24.90
C ASP A 456 15.11 5.21 -25.96
N LYS A 457 16.13 5.90 -26.43
CA LYS A 457 17.01 5.42 -27.51
C LYS A 457 17.81 4.15 -27.16
N ASP A 458 18.03 3.84 -25.89
CA ASP A 458 18.82 2.71 -25.40
C ASP A 458 17.93 1.51 -25.00
N SER A 459 16.60 1.67 -25.07
CA SER A 459 15.62 0.64 -24.69
C SER A 459 15.15 -0.20 -25.88
N THR A 460 14.66 -1.40 -25.56
CA THR A 460 14.11 -2.36 -26.55
C THR A 460 12.78 -2.94 -26.10
N TRP A 461 11.79 -2.93 -26.99
CA TRP A 461 10.56 -3.70 -26.80
C TRP A 461 10.53 -4.90 -27.75
N ILE A 462 10.58 -6.11 -27.18
CA ILE A 462 10.41 -7.38 -27.88
C ILE A 462 8.94 -7.77 -27.79
N VAL A 463 8.22 -7.57 -28.90
CA VAL A 463 6.76 -7.76 -28.96
C VAL A 463 6.43 -9.23 -29.17
N THR A 464 5.70 -9.82 -28.23
CA THR A 464 5.35 -11.26 -28.25
C THR A 464 3.96 -11.54 -28.80
N GLY A 465 3.10 -10.53 -28.93
CA GLY A 465 1.72 -10.64 -29.42
C GLY A 465 1.20 -9.32 -29.99
N ASP A 466 0.06 -9.39 -30.69
CA ASP A 466 -0.62 -8.17 -31.13
C ASP A 466 -0.90 -7.27 -29.94
N SER A 467 -0.58 -5.98 -30.06
CA SER A 467 -0.62 -5.02 -28.97
C SER A 467 -1.51 -3.83 -29.32
N THR A 468 -2.21 -3.32 -28.30
CA THR A 468 -3.07 -2.14 -28.41
C THR A 468 -2.77 -1.17 -27.27
N LEU A 469 -2.47 0.08 -27.62
CA LEU A 469 -2.22 1.16 -26.66
C LEU A 469 -2.63 2.52 -27.27
N SER A 470 -2.79 3.53 -26.44
CA SER A 470 -3.24 4.86 -26.87
C SER A 470 -2.12 5.62 -27.58
N SER A 471 -0.93 5.69 -27.00
CA SER A 471 0.18 6.34 -27.67
C SER A 471 1.51 5.57 -27.51
N LEU A 472 2.32 5.62 -28.53
CA LEU A 472 3.65 5.05 -28.56
C LEU A 472 4.66 6.10 -28.98
N SER A 473 5.58 6.45 -28.08
CA SER A 473 6.70 7.35 -28.31
C SER A 473 8.00 6.56 -28.18
N CYS A 474 8.72 6.36 -29.30
CA CYS A 474 9.86 5.43 -29.33
C CYS A 474 11.04 5.99 -30.09
N GLU A 475 12.16 6.16 -29.40
CA GLU A 475 13.48 6.42 -29.99
C GLU A 475 14.34 5.15 -30.09
N GLY A 476 13.94 4.08 -29.35
CA GLY A 476 14.66 2.82 -29.23
C GLY A 476 14.31 1.79 -30.29
N THR A 477 14.37 0.53 -29.92
CA THR A 477 14.15 -0.59 -30.83
C THR A 477 12.80 -1.27 -30.54
N ILE A 478 12.00 -1.55 -31.58
CA ILE A 478 10.81 -2.40 -31.50
C ILE A 478 10.95 -3.53 -32.50
N GLN A 479 10.91 -4.77 -32.02
CA GLN A 479 11.06 -5.97 -32.84
C GLN A 479 10.21 -7.11 -32.26
N ASP A 480 9.93 -8.13 -33.10
CA ASP A 480 9.37 -9.39 -32.61
C ASP A 480 10.46 -10.31 -32.01
N ALA A 481 10.05 -11.47 -31.50
CA ALA A 481 10.97 -12.43 -30.88
C ALA A 481 12.02 -13.00 -31.86
N ASP A 482 11.80 -12.91 -33.16
CA ASP A 482 12.73 -13.33 -34.22
C ASP A 482 13.63 -12.17 -34.69
N GLY A 483 13.49 -10.98 -34.11
CA GLY A 483 14.23 -9.77 -34.46
C GLY A 483 13.72 -9.05 -35.71
N ASN A 484 12.50 -9.35 -36.16
CA ASN A 484 11.91 -8.67 -37.30
C ASN A 484 11.21 -7.37 -36.87
N THR A 485 11.19 -6.40 -37.77
CA THR A 485 10.44 -5.15 -37.58
C THR A 485 8.93 -5.43 -37.44
N VAL A 486 8.32 -4.94 -36.38
CA VAL A 486 6.89 -5.04 -36.11
C VAL A 486 6.13 -3.97 -36.89
N THR A 487 4.94 -4.30 -37.39
CA THR A 487 4.05 -3.30 -38.01
C THR A 487 3.43 -2.41 -36.96
N ILE A 488 3.55 -1.07 -37.11
CA ILE A 488 2.86 -0.08 -36.28
C ILE A 488 1.83 0.64 -37.11
N LYS A 489 0.56 0.54 -36.70
CA LYS A 489 -0.56 1.16 -37.39
C LYS A 489 -1.46 1.97 -36.47
N GLY A 490 -2.05 3.01 -37.01
CA GLY A 490 -3.10 3.78 -36.35
C GLY A 490 -4.45 3.06 -36.30
N THR A 491 -5.27 3.37 -35.32
CA THR A 491 -6.68 2.96 -35.24
C THR A 491 -7.49 3.47 -36.43
N ASP A 492 -7.06 4.55 -37.08
CA ASP A 492 -7.60 5.11 -38.32
C ASP A 492 -7.14 4.38 -39.60
N GLY A 493 -6.27 3.38 -39.47
CA GLY A 493 -5.67 2.61 -40.56
C GLY A 493 -4.38 3.21 -41.15
N THR A 494 -3.86 4.32 -40.60
CA THR A 494 -2.55 4.87 -40.98
C THR A 494 -1.46 3.85 -40.68
N ILE A 495 -0.55 3.56 -41.62
CA ILE A 495 0.64 2.75 -41.35
C ILE A 495 1.80 3.71 -41.02
N TYR A 496 2.27 3.68 -39.77
CA TYR A 496 3.43 4.45 -39.34
C TYR A 496 4.74 3.74 -39.68
N ILE A 497 4.79 2.43 -39.38
CA ILE A 497 5.90 1.55 -39.73
C ILE A 497 5.33 0.29 -40.37
N GLU A 498 5.80 -0.05 -41.59
CA GLU A 498 5.49 -1.32 -42.26
C GLU A 498 6.58 -2.33 -41.88
N GLY A 499 6.18 -3.37 -41.12
CA GLY A 499 7.08 -4.42 -40.67
C GLY A 499 6.86 -5.72 -41.43
N ASN A 500 7.76 -6.69 -41.19
CA ASN A 500 7.69 -8.04 -41.68
C ASN A 500 7.59 -9.08 -40.55
N GLY A 501 7.48 -8.63 -39.32
CA GLY A 501 7.27 -9.46 -38.14
C GLY A 501 5.86 -10.05 -38.07
N SER A 502 5.67 -10.95 -37.10
CA SER A 502 4.42 -11.68 -36.90
C SER A 502 3.36 -10.91 -36.12
N CYS A 503 3.77 -9.86 -35.41
CA CYS A 503 2.91 -9.06 -34.51
C CYS A 503 2.60 -7.69 -35.10
N THR A 504 1.50 -7.10 -34.65
CA THR A 504 1.08 -5.73 -35.01
C THR A 504 0.82 -4.92 -33.75
N ILE A 505 1.33 -3.68 -33.72
CA ILE A 505 0.99 -2.70 -32.69
C ILE A 505 -0.05 -1.73 -33.27
N THR A 506 -1.17 -1.58 -32.56
CA THR A 506 -2.24 -0.65 -32.91
C THR A 506 -2.25 0.51 -31.90
N VAL A 507 -2.20 1.76 -32.40
CA VAL A 507 -2.12 2.96 -31.56
C VAL A 507 -3.06 4.05 -32.07
N ASP A 508 -3.47 4.98 -31.20
CA ASP A 508 -4.14 6.21 -31.64
C ASP A 508 -3.12 7.22 -32.16
N SER A 509 -1.91 7.22 -31.58
CA SER A 509 -0.81 8.10 -32.03
C SER A 509 0.54 7.44 -31.90
N TYR A 510 1.47 7.81 -32.83
CA TYR A 510 2.86 7.36 -32.84
C TYR A 510 3.82 8.54 -32.99
N SER A 511 4.91 8.53 -32.24
CA SER A 511 6.04 9.46 -32.36
C SER A 511 7.35 8.69 -32.43
N ASP A 512 8.30 9.18 -33.28
CA ASP A 512 9.70 8.71 -33.32
C ASP A 512 10.61 9.42 -32.31
N THR A 513 10.02 10.18 -31.38
CA THR A 513 10.71 10.85 -30.26
C THR A 513 9.97 10.57 -28.97
N ALA A 514 10.70 10.36 -27.87
CA ALA A 514 10.17 10.10 -26.54
C ALA A 514 10.56 11.21 -25.56
N ASP A 515 9.56 11.86 -24.94
CA ASP A 515 9.81 12.83 -23.87
C ASP A 515 9.88 12.12 -22.52
N MET A 516 11.08 11.89 -22.03
CA MET A 516 11.36 11.21 -20.76
C MET A 516 11.31 12.13 -19.54
N SER A 517 11.00 13.42 -19.72
CA SER A 517 11.06 14.42 -18.64
C SER A 517 10.03 14.23 -17.53
N LYS A 518 9.02 13.37 -17.77
CA LYS A 518 7.97 13.04 -16.82
C LYS A 518 8.11 11.63 -16.24
N ALA A 519 9.17 10.90 -16.58
CA ALA A 519 9.46 9.63 -15.91
C ALA A 519 9.57 9.87 -14.40
N PRO A 520 9.09 8.92 -13.56
CA PRO A 520 9.21 9.07 -12.11
C PRO A 520 10.67 9.16 -11.70
N ALA A 521 10.93 9.99 -10.69
CA ALA A 521 12.28 10.14 -10.15
C ALA A 521 12.63 8.96 -9.26
N GLU A 522 13.89 8.55 -9.27
CA GLU A 522 14.46 7.60 -8.32
C GLU A 522 14.84 8.31 -7.03
N SER A 523 14.68 7.63 -5.90
CA SER A 523 15.28 8.00 -4.64
C SER A 523 16.56 7.18 -4.39
N SER A 524 17.23 7.40 -3.29
CA SER A 524 18.41 6.65 -2.90
C SER A 524 18.33 6.30 -1.42
N TRP A 525 19.03 5.22 -1.02
CA TRP A 525 19.07 4.85 0.41
C TRP A 525 19.49 6.02 1.31
N SER A 526 20.38 6.89 0.85
CA SER A 526 20.84 8.06 1.61
C SER A 526 19.72 9.08 1.93
N ASP A 527 18.56 8.98 1.29
CA ASP A 527 17.41 9.84 1.57
C ASP A 527 16.62 9.35 2.79
N TYR A 528 16.81 8.08 3.17
CA TYR A 528 16.10 7.40 4.27
C TYR A 528 17.03 6.94 5.41
N GLU A 529 18.33 6.75 5.14
CA GLU A 529 19.29 6.17 6.06
C GLU A 529 19.29 6.88 7.42
N VAL A 530 19.16 6.08 8.48
CA VAL A 530 19.29 6.54 9.86
C VAL A 530 20.49 5.87 10.51
N GLU A 531 21.39 6.65 11.12
CA GLU A 531 22.56 6.11 11.80
C GLU A 531 22.13 5.27 13.01
N ARG A 532 22.57 4.00 13.05
CA ARG A 532 22.33 3.12 14.20
C ARG A 532 22.93 3.72 15.46
N PRO A 533 22.14 3.92 16.54
CA PRO A 533 22.62 4.41 17.81
C PRO A 533 23.75 3.55 18.40
N ALA A 534 24.82 4.17 18.89
CA ALA A 534 26.01 3.45 19.38
C ALA A 534 25.75 2.59 20.66
N ASN A 535 24.61 2.76 21.28
CA ASN A 535 24.17 2.05 22.48
C ASN A 535 23.23 0.85 22.20
N LEU A 536 22.91 0.59 20.93
CA LEU A 536 22.19 -0.60 20.45
C LEU A 536 23.14 -1.76 20.17
#